data_9fcb757e5f736306aa92f6b05fd317f6
#
_entry.id   9fcb757e5f736306aa92f6b05fd317f6
#
_cell.length_a   1.000
_cell.length_b   1.000
_cell.length_c   1.000
_cell.angle_alpha   90.00
_cell.angle_beta   90.00
_cell.angle_gamma   90.00
#
_symmetry.space_group_name_H-M   'P 1'
#
loop_
_entity.id
_entity.type
_entity.pdbx_description
1 polymer ?
#
loop_
_entity_poly.entity_id
_entity_poly.type
_entity_poly.pdbx_seq_one_letter_code
_entity_poly.pdbx_strand_id
1 'polypeptide(L)'
;RPIGMASYLRIAPPIGSIEVGAICFSPALARTTAATEAMFLMADAAFTAGYRRYEWKCDSLNGPSNAAADRLGFTYEGTFRNAMVYKGRSRDTNWLSITDDEWPRRRAALVAWLDPTNFDATGAQRTSLRREPVTRR
;
A
#
# COMPACT_ATOMS: atom_id res chain seq x y z
N ARG A 1 17.67 14.13 -8.89
CA ARG A 1 17.27 14.50 -7.53
C ARG A 1 16.18 13.54 -7.05
N PRO A 2 16.29 12.96 -5.83
CA PRO A 2 15.21 12.14 -5.27
C PRO A 2 13.91 12.93 -5.15
N ILE A 3 12.78 12.31 -5.51
CA ILE A 3 11.45 12.93 -5.46
C ILE A 3 10.50 12.23 -4.49
N GLY A 4 10.97 11.17 -3.83
CA GLY A 4 10.20 10.44 -2.82
C GLY A 4 11.01 9.37 -2.12
N MET A 5 10.44 8.84 -1.04
CA MET A 5 11.01 7.77 -0.24
C MET A 5 9.89 6.87 0.27
N ALA A 6 10.14 5.58 0.33
CA ALA A 6 9.38 4.60 1.08
C ALA A 6 10.35 3.57 1.66
N SER A 7 9.98 2.93 2.75
CA SER A 7 10.87 2.01 3.47
C SER A 7 10.16 0.73 3.87
N TYR A 8 10.92 -0.34 4.05
CA TYR A 8 10.46 -1.49 4.80
C TYR A 8 10.72 -1.27 6.29
N LEU A 9 9.74 -1.60 7.08
CA LEU A 9 9.75 -1.49 8.53
C LEU A 9 9.36 -2.82 9.14
N ARG A 10 9.68 -3.02 10.43
CA ARG A 10 9.24 -4.20 11.19
C ARG A 10 9.48 -5.51 10.42
N ILE A 11 10.66 -5.64 9.85
CA ILE A 11 11.08 -6.81 9.09
C ILE A 11 11.23 -7.99 10.05
N ALA A 12 10.36 -8.98 9.94
CA ALA A 12 10.30 -10.11 10.85
C ALA A 12 10.24 -11.46 10.10
N PRO A 13 11.36 -11.92 9.53
CA PRO A 13 11.42 -13.16 8.76
C PRO A 13 10.91 -14.39 9.52
N PRO A 14 11.16 -14.56 10.83
CA PRO A 14 10.70 -15.76 11.54
C PRO A 14 9.19 -15.95 11.56
N ILE A 15 8.41 -14.86 11.44
CA ILE A 15 6.95 -14.92 11.35
C ILE A 15 6.43 -14.57 9.96
N GLY A 16 7.32 -14.29 9.01
CA GLY A 16 6.96 -13.98 7.63
C GLY A 16 6.25 -12.64 7.43
N SER A 17 6.53 -11.64 8.28
CA SER A 17 5.85 -10.33 8.25
C SER A 17 6.83 -9.21 7.92
N ILE A 18 6.37 -8.24 7.12
CA ILE A 18 7.10 -7.04 6.74
C ILE A 18 6.11 -5.89 6.51
N GLU A 19 6.48 -4.68 6.91
CA GLU A 19 5.65 -3.49 6.75
C GLU A 19 6.27 -2.56 5.71
N VAL A 20 5.43 -1.94 4.87
CA VAL A 20 5.81 -0.75 4.10
C VAL A 20 5.39 0.51 4.86
N GLY A 21 6.32 1.44 5.02
CA GLY A 21 6.04 2.67 5.76
C GLY A 21 7.11 3.73 5.52
N ALA A 22 7.09 4.75 6.36
CA ALA A 22 7.92 5.95 6.20
C ALA A 22 7.81 6.53 4.77
N ILE A 23 6.57 6.52 4.23
CA ILE A 23 6.30 6.97 2.86
C ILE A 23 6.25 8.48 2.85
N CYS A 24 7.14 9.08 2.06
CA CYS A 24 7.20 10.51 1.85
C CYS A 24 7.40 10.79 0.35
N PHE A 25 6.33 11.17 -0.33
CA PHE A 25 6.33 11.50 -1.75
C PHE A 25 6.19 13.00 -1.93
N SER A 26 7.09 13.59 -2.72
CA SER A 26 6.95 14.99 -3.10
C SER A 26 5.71 15.20 -3.97
N PRO A 27 5.24 16.45 -4.12
CA PRO A 27 4.14 16.75 -5.05
C PRO A 27 4.41 16.29 -6.49
N ALA A 28 5.68 16.21 -6.91
CA ALA A 28 6.06 15.72 -8.23
C ALA A 28 5.85 14.20 -8.41
N LEU A 29 5.88 13.43 -7.32
CA LEU A 29 5.66 11.97 -7.35
C LEU A 29 4.24 11.60 -6.91
N ALA A 30 3.68 12.30 -5.92
CA ALA A 30 2.38 11.99 -5.36
C ALA A 30 1.29 11.98 -6.44
N ARG A 31 0.42 10.95 -6.39
CA ARG A 31 -0.71 10.75 -7.34
C ARG A 31 -0.28 10.50 -8.79
N THR A 32 0.94 10.08 -9.03
CA THR A 32 1.41 9.69 -10.36
C THR A 32 1.37 8.18 -10.55
N THR A 33 1.44 7.73 -11.80
CA THR A 33 1.61 6.30 -12.15
C THR A 33 2.89 5.76 -11.53
N ALA A 34 3.99 6.52 -11.54
CA ALA A 34 5.26 6.15 -10.95
C ALA A 34 5.16 5.88 -9.43
N ALA A 35 4.34 6.64 -8.70
CA ALA A 35 4.10 6.38 -7.28
C ALA A 35 3.44 5.01 -7.05
N THR A 36 2.45 4.66 -7.87
CA THR A 36 1.79 3.35 -7.80
C THR A 36 2.75 2.23 -8.20
N GLU A 37 3.57 2.43 -9.23
CA GLU A 37 4.59 1.46 -9.65
C GLU A 37 5.64 1.23 -8.56
N ALA A 38 6.11 2.27 -7.90
CA ALA A 38 7.05 2.15 -6.77
C ALA A 38 6.46 1.28 -5.64
N MET A 39 5.20 1.52 -5.27
CA MET A 39 4.52 0.72 -4.24
C MET A 39 4.28 -0.72 -4.68
N PHE A 40 3.95 -0.94 -5.96
CA PHE A 40 3.85 -2.28 -6.55
C PHE A 40 5.18 -3.03 -6.48
N LEU A 41 6.28 -2.41 -6.90
CA LEU A 41 7.60 -3.06 -6.90
C LEU A 41 8.04 -3.45 -5.48
N MET A 42 7.75 -2.63 -4.48
CA MET A 42 8.05 -2.96 -3.09
C MET A 42 7.23 -4.16 -2.60
N ALA A 43 5.94 -4.20 -2.90
CA ALA A 43 5.11 -5.35 -2.53
C ALA A 43 5.57 -6.63 -3.26
N ASP A 44 5.83 -6.55 -4.56
CA ASP A 44 6.29 -7.68 -5.38
C ASP A 44 7.62 -8.23 -4.87
N ALA A 45 8.56 -7.38 -4.49
CA ALA A 45 9.82 -7.79 -3.89
C ALA A 45 9.62 -8.49 -2.54
N ALA A 46 8.75 -8.00 -1.68
CA ALA A 46 8.46 -8.60 -0.38
C ALA A 46 7.87 -10.01 -0.52
N PHE A 47 6.86 -10.19 -1.38
CA PHE A 47 6.26 -11.51 -1.61
C PHE A 47 7.20 -12.47 -2.35
N THR A 48 8.00 -11.97 -3.30
CA THR A 48 9.03 -12.77 -3.97
C THR A 48 10.10 -13.26 -2.99
N ALA A 49 10.42 -12.47 -1.96
CA ALA A 49 11.32 -12.86 -0.88
C ALA A 49 10.71 -13.87 0.10
N GLY A 50 9.44 -14.24 -0.06
CA GLY A 50 8.78 -15.27 0.74
C GLY A 50 8.03 -14.74 1.98
N TYR A 51 7.85 -13.44 2.12
CA TYR A 51 7.00 -12.92 3.18
C TYR A 51 5.54 -13.31 2.92
N ARG A 52 4.83 -13.64 4.00
CA ARG A 52 3.44 -14.10 3.95
C ARG A 52 2.46 -12.98 4.23
N ARG A 53 2.93 -11.89 4.85
CA ARG A 53 2.11 -10.78 5.32
C ARG A 53 2.84 -9.46 5.04
N TYR A 54 2.21 -8.62 4.23
CA TYR A 54 2.66 -7.28 3.89
C TYR A 54 1.75 -6.26 4.56
N GLU A 55 2.30 -5.47 5.49
CA GLU A 55 1.54 -4.61 6.39
C GLU A 55 1.58 -3.15 5.99
N TRP A 56 0.49 -2.45 6.30
CA TRP A 56 0.37 -1.01 6.26
C TRP A 56 -0.27 -0.52 7.56
N LYS A 57 0.33 0.50 8.18
CA LYS A 57 -0.22 1.18 9.35
C LYS A 57 -0.32 2.66 9.10
N CYS A 58 -1.38 3.28 9.60
CA CYS A 58 -1.51 4.72 9.58
C CYS A 58 -2.36 5.23 10.76
N ASP A 59 -2.23 6.52 11.04
CA ASP A 59 -3.17 7.21 11.91
C ASP A 59 -4.59 7.04 11.34
N SER A 60 -5.55 6.68 12.18
CA SER A 60 -6.95 6.51 11.78
C SER A 60 -7.53 7.76 11.13
N LEU A 61 -7.03 8.94 11.52
CA LEU A 61 -7.43 10.23 10.97
C LEU A 61 -6.69 10.62 9.69
N ASN A 62 -5.69 9.85 9.27
CA ASN A 62 -4.97 10.11 8.02
C ASN A 62 -5.76 9.57 6.82
N GLY A 63 -6.76 10.32 6.38
CA GLY A 63 -7.61 9.96 5.25
C GLY A 63 -6.84 9.60 3.97
N PRO A 64 -5.88 10.43 3.52
CA PRO A 64 -5.07 10.12 2.34
C PRO A 64 -4.31 8.78 2.43
N SER A 65 -3.74 8.45 3.59
CA SER A 65 -3.03 7.18 3.78
C SER A 65 -3.98 5.98 3.77
N ASN A 66 -5.13 6.10 4.44
CA ASN A 66 -6.16 5.06 4.41
C ASN A 66 -6.67 4.81 2.99
N ALA A 67 -6.95 5.88 2.24
CA ALA A 67 -7.39 5.78 0.84
C ALA A 67 -6.33 5.18 -0.08
N ALA A 68 -5.06 5.50 0.13
CA ALA A 68 -3.95 4.93 -0.64
C ALA A 68 -3.82 3.42 -0.40
N ALA A 69 -3.87 2.98 0.86
CA ALA A 69 -3.81 1.57 1.21
C ALA A 69 -4.99 0.79 0.61
N ASP A 70 -6.21 1.32 0.73
CA ASP A 70 -7.40 0.70 0.14
C ASP A 70 -7.29 0.58 -1.39
N ARG A 71 -6.86 1.65 -2.06
CA ARG A 71 -6.65 1.65 -3.52
C ARG A 71 -5.60 0.62 -3.97
N LEU A 72 -4.52 0.44 -3.20
CA LEU A 72 -3.46 -0.54 -3.49
C LEU A 72 -3.87 -1.98 -3.17
N GLY A 73 -5.05 -2.18 -2.58
CA GLY A 73 -5.62 -3.49 -2.33
C GLY A 73 -5.37 -4.05 -0.93
N PHE A 74 -4.91 -3.24 0.01
CA PHE A 74 -4.80 -3.66 1.40
C PHE A 74 -6.19 -3.86 2.02
N THR A 75 -6.31 -4.89 2.83
CA THR A 75 -7.51 -5.19 3.61
C THR A 75 -7.38 -4.58 5.00
N TYR A 76 -8.39 -3.80 5.42
CA TYR A 76 -8.47 -3.29 6.79
C TYR A 76 -8.75 -4.42 7.78
N GLU A 77 -7.99 -4.47 8.87
CA GLU A 77 -8.09 -5.52 9.89
C GLU A 77 -8.58 -5.01 11.24
N GLY A 78 -8.33 -3.74 11.55
CA GLY A 78 -8.78 -3.17 12.82
C GLY A 78 -8.06 -1.89 13.18
N THR A 79 -8.52 -1.29 14.29
CA THR A 79 -7.94 -0.08 14.85
C THR A 79 -7.45 -0.34 16.27
N PHE A 80 -6.18 -0.04 16.53
CA PHE A 80 -5.65 0.03 17.88
C PHE A 80 -5.98 1.40 18.46
N ARG A 81 -6.89 1.43 19.44
CA ARG A 81 -7.28 2.67 20.12
C ARG A 81 -6.19 3.11 21.08
N ASN A 82 -5.96 4.41 21.16
CA ASN A 82 -4.92 5.01 22.02
C ASN A 82 -3.55 4.32 21.82
N ALA A 83 -3.22 3.98 20.58
CA ALA A 83 -2.02 3.21 20.25
C ALA A 83 -0.73 3.93 20.65
N MET A 84 -0.72 5.25 20.59
CA MET A 84 0.41 6.08 21.00
C MET A 84 0.00 7.54 21.22
N VAL A 85 0.85 8.30 21.92
CA VAL A 85 0.81 9.75 21.92
C VAL A 85 1.77 10.26 20.85
N TYR A 86 1.26 11.07 19.92
CA TYR A 86 2.00 11.60 18.79
C TYR A 86 1.69 13.07 18.57
N LYS A 87 2.71 13.90 18.54
CA LYS A 87 2.56 15.38 18.43
C LYS A 87 1.57 15.96 19.46
N GLY A 88 1.65 15.50 20.72
CA GLY A 88 0.84 16.00 21.82
C GLY A 88 -0.62 15.55 21.83
N ARG A 89 -1.02 14.61 20.95
CA ARG A 89 -2.37 14.03 20.95
C ARG A 89 -2.35 12.52 20.97
N SER A 90 -3.43 11.92 21.47
CA SER A 90 -3.67 10.48 21.33
C SER A 90 -3.88 10.14 19.85
N ARG A 91 -3.31 9.03 19.43
CA ARG A 91 -3.44 8.50 18.09
C ARG A 91 -4.00 7.08 18.13
N ASP A 92 -5.07 6.85 17.40
CA ASP A 92 -5.53 5.53 17.03
C ASP A 92 -4.83 5.10 15.74
N THR A 93 -4.44 3.84 15.66
CA THR A 93 -3.70 3.31 14.50
C THR A 93 -4.53 2.26 13.78
N ASN A 94 -4.80 2.49 12.50
CA ASN A 94 -5.39 1.50 11.62
C ASN A 94 -4.31 0.53 11.12
N TRP A 95 -4.68 -0.76 11.11
CA TRP A 95 -3.89 -1.85 10.60
C TRP A 95 -4.54 -2.41 9.34
N LEU A 96 -3.74 -2.53 8.29
CA LEU A 96 -4.17 -3.08 7.01
C LEU A 96 -3.08 -4.04 6.52
N SER A 97 -3.46 -5.03 5.71
CA SER A 97 -2.52 -6.00 5.16
C SER A 97 -2.92 -6.51 3.79
N ILE A 98 -1.95 -7.09 3.09
CA ILE A 98 -2.14 -8.04 2.01
C ILE A 98 -1.44 -9.32 2.44
N THR A 99 -2.09 -10.47 2.26
CA THR A 99 -1.52 -11.78 2.55
C THR A 99 -1.01 -12.46 1.28
N ASP A 100 -0.17 -13.49 1.42
CA ASP A 100 0.45 -14.20 0.29
C ASP A 100 -0.58 -14.90 -0.61
N ASP A 101 -1.70 -15.38 -0.04
CA ASP A 101 -2.80 -15.95 -0.79
C ASP A 101 -3.65 -14.91 -1.55
N GLU A 102 -3.67 -13.67 -1.09
CA GLU A 102 -4.33 -12.55 -1.77
C GLU A 102 -3.44 -11.95 -2.87
N TRP A 103 -2.11 -12.01 -2.69
CA TRP A 103 -1.16 -11.30 -3.54
C TRP A 103 -1.28 -11.62 -5.04
N PRO A 104 -1.41 -12.88 -5.50
CA PRO A 104 -1.51 -13.17 -6.93
C PRO A 104 -2.60 -12.37 -7.64
N ARG A 105 -3.77 -12.23 -7.02
CA ARG A 105 -4.89 -11.46 -7.57
C ARG A 105 -4.62 -9.95 -7.51
N ARG A 106 -4.07 -9.45 -6.39
CA ARG A 106 -3.71 -8.04 -6.24
C ARG A 106 -2.62 -7.64 -7.23
N ARG A 107 -1.62 -8.51 -7.39
CA ARG A 107 -0.54 -8.34 -8.38
C ARG A 107 -1.09 -8.22 -9.80
N ALA A 108 -1.96 -9.12 -10.19
CA ALA A 108 -2.57 -9.10 -11.52
C ALA A 108 -3.33 -7.79 -11.80
N ALA A 109 -4.10 -7.31 -10.82
CA ALA A 109 -4.82 -6.04 -10.94
C ALA A 109 -3.87 -4.83 -11.06
N LEU A 110 -2.79 -4.81 -10.30
CA LEU A 110 -1.77 -3.75 -10.36
C LEU A 110 -1.01 -3.76 -11.69
N VAL A 111 -0.61 -4.94 -12.17
CA VAL A 111 0.06 -5.10 -13.47
C VAL A 111 -0.85 -4.63 -14.60
N ALA A 112 -2.11 -5.04 -14.60
CA ALA A 112 -3.07 -4.62 -15.61
C ALA A 112 -3.33 -3.10 -15.58
N TRP A 113 -3.37 -2.51 -14.38
CA TRP A 113 -3.54 -1.07 -14.26
C TRP A 113 -2.32 -0.29 -14.74
N LEU A 114 -1.11 -0.80 -14.46
CA LEU A 114 0.18 -0.18 -14.85
C LEU A 114 0.50 -0.35 -16.34
N ASP A 115 -0.25 -1.17 -17.08
CA ASP A 115 -0.05 -1.34 -18.50
C ASP A 115 -0.17 0.01 -19.22
N PRO A 116 0.79 0.39 -20.07
CA PRO A 116 0.75 1.66 -20.82
C PRO A 116 -0.53 1.89 -21.60
N THR A 117 -1.19 0.83 -22.10
CA THR A 117 -2.45 0.92 -22.83
C THR A 117 -3.63 1.39 -21.97
N ASN A 118 -3.49 1.33 -20.64
CA ASN A 118 -4.48 1.85 -19.71
C ASN A 118 -4.49 3.38 -19.62
N PHE A 119 -3.56 4.06 -20.28
CA PHE A 119 -3.44 5.51 -20.25
C PHE A 119 -3.63 6.10 -21.64
N ASP A 120 -4.28 7.26 -21.72
CA ASP A 120 -4.42 8.00 -22.96
C ASP A 120 -3.21 8.90 -23.23
N ALA A 121 -3.25 9.64 -24.33
CA ALA A 121 -2.16 10.54 -24.74
C ALA A 121 -1.88 11.67 -23.73
N THR A 122 -2.82 11.97 -22.82
CA THR A 122 -2.67 12.97 -21.76
C THR A 122 -2.15 12.35 -20.45
N GLY A 123 -1.99 11.01 -20.39
CA GLY A 123 -1.62 10.27 -19.20
C GLY A 123 -2.80 9.97 -18.27
N ALA A 124 -4.04 10.22 -18.69
CA ALA A 124 -5.22 9.87 -17.89
C ALA A 124 -5.53 8.38 -18.01
N GLN A 125 -5.82 7.74 -16.87
CA GLN A 125 -6.19 6.33 -16.83
C GLN A 125 -7.53 6.08 -17.53
N ARG A 126 -7.60 5.03 -18.34
CA ARG A 126 -8.85 4.56 -18.98
C ARG A 126 -9.71 3.77 -18.01
N THR A 127 -9.07 2.94 -17.20
CA THR A 127 -9.69 2.14 -16.14
C THR A 127 -9.03 2.45 -14.81
N SER A 128 -9.84 2.76 -13.81
CA SER A 128 -9.32 3.01 -12.45
C SER A 128 -8.89 1.70 -11.79
N LEU A 129 -7.85 1.77 -10.98
CA LEU A 129 -7.47 0.68 -10.09
C LEU A 129 -8.59 0.50 -9.05
N ARG A 130 -9.35 -0.57 -9.17
CA ARG A 130 -10.45 -0.89 -8.27
C ARG A 130 -10.05 -1.98 -7.30
N ARG A 131 -10.49 -1.83 -6.06
CA ARG A 131 -10.50 -2.92 -5.10
C ARG A 131 -11.52 -3.96 -5.55
N GLU A 132 -11.07 -5.18 -5.84
CA GLU A 132 -12.01 -6.28 -5.98
C GLU A 132 -12.57 -6.67 -4.61
N PRO A 133 -13.88 -7.03 -4.52
CA PRO A 133 -14.48 -7.45 -3.26
C PRO A 133 -13.70 -8.63 -2.68
N VAL A 134 -13.42 -8.57 -1.37
CA VAL A 134 -12.88 -9.71 -0.64
C VAL A 134 -13.97 -10.77 -0.57
N THR A 135 -13.86 -11.83 -1.34
CA THR A 135 -14.68 -13.03 -1.15
C THR A 135 -14.20 -13.66 0.16
N ARG A 136 -14.93 -13.40 1.24
CA ARG A 136 -14.73 -14.18 2.49
C ARG A 136 -15.09 -15.63 2.17
N ARG A 137 -14.12 -16.53 2.31
CA ARG A 137 -14.37 -17.96 2.40
C ARG A 137 -14.86 -18.30 3.82
#